data_c4e8e0273e4d7a193ecb82132a59d398
#
_entry.id   c4e8e0273e4d7a193ecb82132a59d398
#
_cell.length_a   1.000
_cell.length_b   1.000
_cell.length_c   1.000
_cell.angle_alpha   90.00
_cell.angle_beta   90.00
_cell.angle_gamma   90.00
#
_symmetry.space_group_name_H-M   'P 1'
#
loop_
_entity.id
_entity.type
_entity.pdbx_description
1 polymer ?
#
loop_
_entity_poly.entity_id
_entity_poly.type
_entity_poly.pdbx_seq_one_letter_code
_entity_poly.pdbx_strand_id
1 'polypeptide(L)'
;MSTRINWTNPNAAFTEIRIYRTDAPFDESNVPATPIAVLTEGTTWLDTTTLQNVYYYYTIGVVVGGELILSPVKKTIHMPYTGPGPQELQCGDMSRGFFGPVNTNELFTPTELCSLAGVGSPNPSVLWVKFIRNGKILFMNLYPMTSSKNISWNATYTLGLMYGMDSVGPATGHGNAPTNQRKVVTKGEHSFLVRSLRGTDNPDYSVSPADYSKGEVATLLTAVMNQQLGGADGLGDYLRGTYMLADYAPLAEFTGANCMHIDASGNLTSASGNCTRTTLAYWRPVLELIL
;
A
#
# COMPACT_ATOMS: atom_id res chain seq x y z
N MET A 1 25.53 0.27 1.43
CA MET A 1 24.24 0.90 1.03
C MET A 1 23.93 1.98 2.03
N SER A 2 23.03 2.92 1.75
CA SER A 2 22.88 4.07 2.66
C SER A 2 21.41 4.51 2.77
N THR A 3 21.03 4.87 3.98
CA THR A 3 19.76 5.50 4.29
C THR A 3 20.01 6.92 4.79
N ARG A 4 19.41 7.91 4.13
CA ARG A 4 19.52 9.30 4.55
C ARG A 4 18.47 9.60 5.60
N ILE A 5 18.90 10.11 6.74
CA ILE A 5 18.07 10.55 7.85
C ILE A 5 18.06 12.07 7.86
N ASN A 6 16.87 12.67 7.82
CA ASN A 6 16.68 14.12 7.86
C ASN A 6 15.83 14.47 9.10
N TRP A 7 16.15 15.59 9.74
CA TRP A 7 15.38 16.10 10.88
C TRP A 7 15.37 17.61 10.94
N THR A 8 14.43 18.13 11.71
CA THR A 8 14.40 19.52 12.11
C THR A 8 14.72 19.59 13.60
N ASN A 9 15.69 20.40 13.98
CA ASN A 9 16.01 20.64 15.38
C ASN A 9 15.40 21.97 15.81
N PRO A 10 14.37 21.99 16.65
CA PRO A 10 13.76 23.23 17.14
C PRO A 10 14.59 23.89 18.27
N ASN A 11 15.61 23.21 18.80
CA ASN A 11 16.38 23.70 19.92
C ASN A 11 17.54 24.58 19.45
N ALA A 12 17.56 25.85 19.88
CA ALA A 12 18.58 26.81 19.47
C ALA A 12 19.96 26.58 20.11
N ALA A 13 20.00 25.95 21.28
CA ALA A 13 21.23 25.67 22.00
C ALA A 13 21.30 24.19 22.37
N PHE A 14 22.10 23.45 21.66
CA PHE A 14 22.37 22.03 21.93
C PHE A 14 23.88 21.76 21.87
N THR A 15 24.31 20.68 22.51
CA THR A 15 25.72 20.28 22.52
C THR A 15 26.04 19.16 21.55
N GLU A 16 25.11 18.24 21.36
CA GLU A 16 25.27 17.11 20.44
C GLU A 16 23.92 16.56 19.97
N ILE A 17 23.96 15.89 18.83
CA ILE A 17 22.85 15.14 18.25
C ILE A 17 23.26 13.67 18.24
N ARG A 18 22.45 12.82 18.84
CA ARG A 18 22.66 11.37 18.90
C ARG A 18 21.65 10.66 18.00
N ILE A 19 22.13 9.78 17.15
CA ILE A 19 21.27 8.98 16.28
C ILE A 19 21.30 7.54 16.79
N TYR A 20 20.12 7.01 17.06
CA TYR A 20 19.94 5.63 17.52
C TYR A 20 19.21 4.82 16.46
N ARG A 21 19.59 3.55 16.31
CA ARG A 21 18.98 2.61 15.36
C ARG A 21 18.93 1.20 15.94
N THR A 22 17.83 0.50 15.65
CA THR A 22 17.70 -0.95 15.83
C THR A 22 17.02 -1.58 14.62
N ASP A 23 17.07 -2.90 14.50
CA ASP A 23 16.30 -3.71 13.55
C ASP A 23 14.99 -4.25 14.16
N ALA A 24 14.78 -4.03 15.46
CA ALA A 24 13.57 -4.36 16.19
C ALA A 24 12.85 -3.10 16.68
N PRO A 25 11.53 -3.11 16.84
CA PRO A 25 10.79 -1.98 17.41
C PRO A 25 11.31 -1.62 18.82
N PHE A 26 11.44 -0.33 19.08
CA PHE A 26 11.73 0.23 20.39
C PHE A 26 10.94 1.52 20.61
N ASP A 27 10.90 2.02 21.81
CA ASP A 27 10.26 3.28 22.20
C ASP A 27 11.21 4.16 23.01
N GLU A 28 10.73 5.33 23.39
CA GLU A 28 11.51 6.32 24.13
C GLU A 28 11.98 5.85 25.51
N SER A 29 11.34 4.82 26.09
CA SER A 29 11.69 4.27 27.41
C SER A 29 12.81 3.25 27.36
N ASN A 30 13.10 2.67 26.20
CA ASN A 30 14.10 1.61 26.00
C ASN A 30 15.06 1.87 24.83
N VAL A 31 15.47 3.13 24.68
CA VAL A 31 16.45 3.54 23.66
C VAL A 31 17.77 2.76 23.83
N PRO A 32 18.41 2.33 22.74
CA PRO A 32 19.73 1.69 22.81
C PRO A 32 20.74 2.52 23.60
N ALA A 33 21.52 1.88 24.45
CA ALA A 33 22.50 2.58 25.29
C ALA A 33 23.56 3.33 24.47
N THR A 34 23.87 2.86 23.27
CA THR A 34 24.91 3.44 22.41
C THR A 34 24.27 3.98 21.12
N PRO A 35 24.46 5.28 20.79
CA PRO A 35 24.05 5.82 19.51
C PRO A 35 24.95 5.26 18.39
N ILE A 36 24.40 5.12 17.19
CA ILE A 36 25.16 4.73 15.99
C ILE A 36 25.94 5.91 15.40
N ALA A 37 25.56 7.14 15.73
CA ALA A 37 26.29 8.35 15.37
C ALA A 37 26.07 9.44 16.41
N VAL A 38 27.10 10.28 16.59
CA VAL A 38 27.05 11.50 17.39
C VAL A 38 27.57 12.64 16.52
N LEU A 39 26.78 13.72 16.43
CA LEU A 39 27.07 14.90 15.62
C LEU A 39 27.01 16.15 16.50
N THR A 40 27.76 17.16 16.13
CA THR A 40 27.75 18.47 16.79
C THR A 40 26.92 19.51 16.05
N GLU A 41 26.55 19.22 14.80
CA GLU A 41 25.77 20.11 13.93
C GLU A 41 25.02 19.33 12.83
N GLY A 42 24.18 20.03 12.07
CA GLY A 42 23.51 19.49 10.89
C GLY A 42 22.07 19.08 11.13
N THR A 43 21.39 18.81 10.01
CA THR A 43 19.98 18.37 9.94
C THR A 43 19.82 17.12 9.07
N THR A 44 20.94 16.50 8.70
CA THR A 44 20.96 15.29 7.87
C THR A 44 22.17 14.43 8.21
N TRP A 45 21.97 13.13 8.13
CA TRP A 45 23.04 12.14 8.26
C TRP A 45 22.80 10.95 7.35
N LEU A 46 23.86 10.32 6.88
CA LEU A 46 23.80 9.20 5.96
C LEU A 46 24.26 7.91 6.67
N ASP A 47 23.31 7.02 6.95
CA ASP A 47 23.64 5.69 7.44
C ASP A 47 24.09 4.79 6.29
N THR A 48 25.38 4.50 6.22
CA THR A 48 25.99 3.66 5.18
C THR A 48 25.99 2.17 5.52
N THR A 49 25.46 1.80 6.68
CA THR A 49 25.49 0.42 7.19
C THR A 49 24.15 -0.31 7.06
N THR A 50 23.15 0.33 6.47
CA THR A 50 21.83 -0.28 6.25
C THR A 50 21.89 -1.36 5.17
N LEU A 51 21.12 -2.43 5.37
CA LEU A 51 20.89 -3.47 4.37
C LEU A 51 19.64 -3.16 3.55
N GLN A 52 19.63 -3.59 2.30
CA GLN A 52 18.49 -3.44 1.41
C GLN A 52 17.30 -4.27 1.90
N ASN A 53 16.10 -3.71 1.80
CA ASN A 53 14.85 -4.36 2.18
C ASN A 53 14.75 -4.81 3.65
N VAL A 54 15.61 -4.25 4.51
CA VAL A 54 15.56 -4.44 5.96
C VAL A 54 14.91 -3.21 6.61
N TYR A 55 13.97 -3.44 7.51
CA TYR A 55 13.41 -2.39 8.33
C TYR A 55 14.35 -2.01 9.45
N TYR A 56 14.49 -0.70 9.65
CA TYR A 56 15.18 -0.12 10.78
C TYR A 56 14.29 0.87 11.50
N TYR A 57 14.51 1.02 12.79
CA TYR A 57 13.83 1.96 13.65
C TYR A 57 14.85 2.99 14.12
N TYR A 58 14.55 4.27 13.89
CA TYR A 58 15.44 5.38 14.24
C TYR A 58 14.77 6.32 15.23
N THR A 59 15.55 6.83 16.18
CA THR A 59 15.23 8.05 16.92
C THR A 59 16.44 8.97 16.94
N ILE A 60 16.16 10.26 16.99
CA ILE A 60 17.18 11.31 17.08
C ILE A 60 17.06 11.92 18.46
N GLY A 61 18.15 11.91 19.20
CA GLY A 61 18.29 12.57 20.48
C GLY A 61 19.09 13.85 20.34
N VAL A 62 18.66 14.91 20.99
CA VAL A 62 19.40 16.17 21.08
C VAL A 62 19.72 16.44 22.53
N VAL A 63 20.99 16.71 22.85
CA VAL A 63 21.41 17.03 24.22
C VAL A 63 21.33 18.54 24.42
N VAL A 64 20.46 18.94 25.33
CA VAL A 64 20.23 20.36 25.70
C VAL A 64 20.42 20.51 27.22
N GLY A 65 21.36 21.32 27.64
CA GLY A 65 21.62 21.52 29.09
C GLY A 65 22.02 20.26 29.84
N GLY A 66 22.54 19.24 29.14
CA GLY A 66 22.90 17.94 29.72
C GLY A 66 21.77 16.90 29.69
N GLU A 67 20.59 17.27 29.32
CA GLU A 67 19.44 16.36 29.15
C GLU A 67 19.29 15.89 27.71
N LEU A 68 18.95 14.60 27.52
CA LEU A 68 18.68 14.00 26.22
C LEU A 68 17.20 14.10 25.89
N ILE A 69 16.87 14.87 24.87
CA ILE A 69 15.50 15.01 24.34
C ILE A 69 15.39 14.16 23.07
N LEU A 70 14.45 13.24 23.05
CA LEU A 70 14.26 12.29 21.95
C LEU A 70 13.13 12.71 21.00
N SER A 71 13.31 12.44 19.72
CA SER A 71 12.22 12.48 18.74
C SER A 71 11.39 11.19 18.80
N PRO A 72 10.14 11.21 18.32
CA PRO A 72 9.41 9.96 18.11
C PRO A 72 10.19 8.98 17.23
N VAL A 73 10.09 7.68 17.56
CA VAL A 73 10.75 6.62 16.80
C VAL A 73 10.08 6.49 15.43
N LYS A 74 10.89 6.50 14.36
CA LYS A 74 10.43 6.30 12.98
C LYS A 74 10.94 4.99 12.43
N LYS A 75 10.01 4.20 11.89
CA LYS A 75 10.32 3.01 11.10
C LYS A 75 10.68 3.41 9.67
N THR A 76 11.77 2.92 9.14
CA THR A 76 12.19 3.13 7.75
C THR A 76 12.75 1.86 7.13
N ILE A 77 12.86 1.84 5.81
CA ILE A 77 13.47 0.76 5.03
C ILE A 77 14.36 1.38 3.96
N HIS A 78 15.51 0.75 3.70
CA HIS A 78 16.35 1.16 2.59
C HIS A 78 15.93 0.45 1.31
N MET A 79 15.41 1.21 0.36
CA MET A 79 15.07 0.76 -0.99
C MET A 79 15.82 1.62 -2.00
N PRO A 80 16.90 1.13 -2.60
CA PRO A 80 17.71 1.90 -3.56
C PRO A 80 16.95 2.16 -4.86
N TYR A 81 16.00 1.31 -5.17
CA TYR A 81 15.17 1.39 -6.37
C TYR A 81 13.76 0.90 -6.07
N THR A 82 12.79 1.69 -6.44
CA THR A 82 11.36 1.43 -6.13
C THR A 82 10.54 1.09 -7.38
N GLY A 83 11.19 0.69 -8.47
CA GLY A 83 10.52 0.36 -9.73
C GLY A 83 10.17 1.61 -10.58
N PRO A 84 9.30 1.48 -11.58
CA PRO A 84 8.93 2.57 -12.48
C PRO A 84 8.42 3.83 -11.78
N GLY A 85 8.50 4.96 -12.44
CA GLY A 85 8.02 6.25 -11.97
C GLY A 85 8.91 6.92 -10.92
N PRO A 86 8.37 7.90 -10.16
CA PRO A 86 9.15 8.69 -9.21
C PRO A 86 9.85 7.85 -8.16
N GLN A 87 11.05 8.24 -7.75
CA GLN A 87 11.86 7.55 -6.74
C GLN A 87 11.82 8.26 -5.37
N GLU A 88 11.30 9.48 -5.32
CA GLU A 88 11.20 10.29 -4.11
C GLU A 88 9.75 10.36 -3.62
N LEU A 89 9.57 10.27 -2.31
CA LEU A 89 8.26 10.43 -1.69
C LEU A 89 7.80 11.90 -1.75
N GLN A 90 6.58 12.11 -2.21
CA GLN A 90 5.91 13.41 -2.14
C GLN A 90 5.24 13.63 -0.78
N CYS A 91 4.74 12.58 -0.15
CA CYS A 91 4.23 12.63 1.22
C CYS A 91 4.26 11.25 1.90
N GLY A 92 4.12 11.25 3.23
CA GLY A 92 4.22 10.04 4.04
C GLY A 92 5.68 9.65 4.31
N ASP A 93 5.88 8.37 4.58
CA ASP A 93 7.19 7.77 4.82
C ASP A 93 7.32 6.39 4.16
N MET A 94 8.46 5.71 4.36
CA MET A 94 8.71 4.40 3.74
C MET A 94 7.86 3.25 4.31
N SER A 95 7.11 3.47 5.39
CA SER A 95 6.11 2.52 5.87
C SER A 95 4.75 2.71 5.20
N ARG A 96 4.44 3.97 4.85
CA ARG A 96 3.20 4.37 4.17
C ARG A 96 3.42 5.71 3.47
N GLY A 97 3.61 5.69 2.16
CA GLY A 97 3.93 6.89 1.42
C GLY A 97 3.44 6.90 -0.02
N PHE A 98 3.45 8.08 -0.60
CA PHE A 98 3.04 8.38 -1.96
C PHE A 98 4.22 8.98 -2.73
N PHE A 99 4.56 8.36 -3.85
CA PHE A 99 5.63 8.82 -4.74
C PHE A 99 5.14 9.75 -5.83
N GLY A 100 3.88 9.62 -6.23
CA GLY A 100 3.31 10.43 -7.31
C GLY A 100 2.74 9.62 -8.46
N PRO A 101 2.32 10.33 -9.54
CA PRO A 101 1.83 9.69 -10.75
C PRO A 101 2.96 8.98 -11.50
N VAL A 102 2.58 7.93 -12.26
CA VAL A 102 3.49 7.14 -13.09
C VAL A 102 3.00 7.18 -14.53
N ASN A 103 3.93 7.36 -15.47
CA ASN A 103 3.60 7.38 -16.87
C ASN A 103 3.17 5.98 -17.35
N THR A 104 2.12 5.93 -18.17
CA THR A 104 1.63 4.68 -18.78
C THR A 104 2.66 3.98 -19.66
N ASN A 105 3.61 4.69 -20.21
CA ASN A 105 4.71 4.08 -20.98
C ASN A 105 5.64 3.24 -20.09
N GLU A 106 5.74 3.58 -18.82
CA GLU A 106 6.55 2.86 -17.83
C GLU A 106 5.78 1.68 -17.20
N LEU A 107 4.45 1.73 -17.24
CA LEU A 107 3.54 0.68 -16.76
C LEU A 107 2.66 0.16 -17.90
N PHE A 108 1.48 -0.34 -17.55
CA PHE A 108 0.57 -0.94 -18.53
C PHE A 108 -0.51 0.06 -18.95
N THR A 109 -0.83 0.08 -20.22
CA THR A 109 -2.12 0.60 -20.69
C THR A 109 -3.26 -0.33 -20.23
N PRO A 110 -4.51 0.16 -20.11
CA PRO A 110 -5.64 -0.70 -19.76
C PRO A 110 -5.79 -1.90 -20.71
N THR A 111 -5.56 -1.68 -22.01
CA THR A 111 -5.67 -2.75 -23.03
C THR A 111 -4.61 -3.85 -22.80
N GLU A 112 -3.36 -3.46 -22.54
CA GLU A 112 -2.28 -4.42 -22.24
C GLU A 112 -2.60 -5.21 -20.97
N LEU A 113 -2.93 -4.52 -19.87
CA LEU A 113 -3.14 -5.20 -18.60
C LEU A 113 -4.39 -6.08 -18.63
N CYS A 114 -5.49 -5.61 -19.22
CA CYS A 114 -6.71 -6.40 -19.39
C CYS A 114 -6.45 -7.66 -20.21
N SER A 115 -5.68 -7.55 -21.29
CA SER A 115 -5.30 -8.71 -22.12
C SER A 115 -4.47 -9.72 -21.34
N LEU A 116 -3.44 -9.28 -20.61
CA LEU A 116 -2.57 -10.15 -19.79
C LEU A 116 -3.32 -10.80 -18.62
N ALA A 117 -4.27 -10.08 -18.04
CA ALA A 117 -5.09 -10.56 -16.93
C ALA A 117 -6.26 -11.46 -17.38
N GLY A 118 -6.66 -11.42 -18.64
CA GLY A 118 -7.84 -12.12 -19.15
C GLY A 118 -9.15 -11.41 -18.81
N VAL A 119 -9.13 -10.08 -18.66
CA VAL A 119 -10.30 -9.25 -18.34
C VAL A 119 -10.70 -8.44 -19.57
N GLY A 120 -11.98 -8.39 -19.88
CA GLY A 120 -12.48 -7.66 -21.05
C GLY A 120 -12.73 -6.16 -20.82
N SER A 121 -13.15 -5.47 -21.89
CA SER A 121 -13.66 -4.08 -21.86
C SER A 121 -12.71 -3.06 -21.21
N PRO A 122 -11.47 -2.87 -21.72
CA PRO A 122 -10.54 -1.92 -21.13
C PRO A 122 -11.08 -0.48 -21.15
N ASN A 123 -10.80 0.28 -20.12
CA ASN A 123 -11.12 1.71 -20.04
C ASN A 123 -10.04 2.49 -20.80
N PRO A 124 -10.38 3.46 -21.66
CA PRO A 124 -9.37 4.28 -22.35
C PRO A 124 -8.61 5.20 -21.41
N SER A 125 -9.19 5.55 -20.26
CA SER A 125 -8.56 6.43 -19.27
C SER A 125 -7.71 5.63 -18.30
N VAL A 126 -6.47 6.13 -18.06
CA VAL A 126 -5.56 5.57 -17.08
C VAL A 126 -4.83 6.69 -16.34
N LEU A 127 -4.70 6.54 -15.05
CA LEU A 127 -3.87 7.39 -14.21
C LEU A 127 -3.23 6.53 -13.11
N TRP A 128 -2.06 6.04 -13.39
CA TRP A 128 -1.30 5.26 -12.42
C TRP A 128 -0.69 6.15 -11.35
N VAL A 129 -0.74 5.68 -10.13
CA VAL A 129 -0.11 6.30 -8.96
C VAL A 129 0.68 5.25 -8.20
N LYS A 130 1.81 5.68 -7.65
CA LYS A 130 2.78 4.83 -6.97
C LYS A 130 2.78 5.11 -5.48
N PHE A 131 2.69 4.03 -4.71
CA PHE A 131 2.72 4.04 -3.26
C PHE A 131 3.77 3.09 -2.71
N ILE A 132 4.13 3.29 -1.46
CA ILE A 132 4.75 2.27 -0.62
C ILE A 132 3.87 1.99 0.60
N ARG A 133 3.74 0.72 0.96
CA ARG A 133 3.07 0.29 2.18
C ARG A 133 3.74 -0.96 2.73
N ASN A 134 4.20 -0.88 3.98
CA ASN A 134 4.87 -2.00 4.65
C ASN A 134 5.99 -2.64 3.81
N GLY A 135 6.83 -1.82 3.16
CA GLY A 135 7.93 -2.27 2.32
C GLY A 135 7.56 -2.82 0.95
N LYS A 136 6.29 -2.74 0.57
CA LYS A 136 5.81 -3.15 -0.75
C LYS A 136 5.56 -1.92 -1.62
N ILE A 137 6.09 -1.92 -2.83
CA ILE A 137 5.79 -0.89 -3.82
C ILE A 137 4.53 -1.31 -4.57
N LEU A 138 3.54 -0.43 -4.54
CA LEU A 138 2.21 -0.66 -5.08
C LEU A 138 1.89 0.39 -6.14
N PHE A 139 1.34 -0.07 -7.25
CA PHE A 139 0.80 0.81 -8.29
C PHE A 139 -0.69 0.60 -8.39
N MET A 140 -1.43 1.70 -8.33
CA MET A 140 -2.89 1.70 -8.40
C MET A 140 -3.34 2.63 -9.51
N ASN A 141 -4.33 2.22 -10.28
CA ASN A 141 -4.97 3.14 -11.20
C ASN A 141 -6.10 3.88 -10.46
N LEU A 142 -6.12 5.21 -10.56
CA LEU A 142 -7.20 6.02 -9.98
C LEU A 142 -8.54 5.84 -10.70
N TYR A 143 -8.52 5.41 -11.97
CA TYR A 143 -9.72 5.02 -12.70
C TYR A 143 -9.91 3.50 -12.70
N PRO A 144 -11.13 2.98 -12.91
CA PRO A 144 -11.32 1.55 -13.22
C PRO A 144 -10.51 1.15 -14.45
N MET A 145 -9.95 -0.05 -14.43
CA MET A 145 -9.31 -0.62 -15.63
C MET A 145 -10.30 -1.06 -16.69
N THR A 146 -11.57 -1.28 -16.32
CA THR A 146 -12.64 -1.64 -17.24
C THR A 146 -13.62 -0.49 -17.42
N SER A 147 -14.13 -0.31 -18.65
CA SER A 147 -15.10 0.74 -19.00
C SER A 147 -16.53 0.41 -18.55
N SER A 148 -16.78 -0.83 -18.16
CA SER A 148 -18.08 -1.31 -17.70
C SER A 148 -17.92 -2.26 -16.51
N LYS A 149 -19.01 -2.50 -15.78
CA LYS A 149 -19.09 -3.53 -14.74
C LYS A 149 -19.19 -4.89 -15.43
N ASN A 150 -18.08 -5.56 -15.63
CA ASN A 150 -17.98 -6.78 -16.43
C ASN A 150 -17.28 -7.95 -15.74
N ILE A 151 -16.82 -7.76 -14.51
CA ILE A 151 -16.14 -8.82 -13.75
C ILE A 151 -16.78 -8.97 -12.36
N SER A 152 -16.99 -10.22 -11.97
CA SER A 152 -17.47 -10.56 -10.62
C SER A 152 -16.31 -10.99 -9.72
N TRP A 153 -16.59 -11.10 -8.41
CA TRP A 153 -15.63 -11.65 -7.47
C TRP A 153 -15.17 -13.07 -7.87
N ASN A 154 -16.14 -13.92 -8.24
CA ASN A 154 -15.87 -15.28 -8.70
C ASN A 154 -14.98 -15.32 -9.95
N ALA A 155 -15.25 -14.46 -10.92
CA ALA A 155 -14.43 -14.37 -12.13
C ALA A 155 -13.00 -13.88 -11.81
N THR A 156 -12.87 -12.87 -10.94
CA THR A 156 -11.56 -12.36 -10.48
C THR A 156 -10.76 -13.46 -9.77
N TYR A 157 -11.42 -14.25 -8.91
CA TYR A 157 -10.80 -15.39 -8.22
C TYR A 157 -10.36 -16.48 -9.22
N THR A 158 -11.24 -16.85 -10.16
CA THR A 158 -10.94 -17.89 -11.18
C THR A 158 -9.78 -17.51 -12.09
N LEU A 159 -9.56 -16.19 -12.31
CA LEU A 159 -8.42 -15.68 -13.07
C LEU A 159 -7.13 -15.57 -12.24
N GLY A 160 -7.17 -15.89 -10.94
CA GLY A 160 -6.02 -15.80 -10.04
C GLY A 160 -5.65 -14.37 -9.65
N LEU A 161 -6.59 -13.43 -9.72
CA LEU A 161 -6.37 -11.98 -9.56
C LEU A 161 -6.82 -11.44 -8.19
N MET A 162 -7.23 -12.33 -7.26
CA MET A 162 -7.87 -11.86 -6.02
C MET A 162 -6.86 -11.53 -4.92
N TYR A 163 -5.96 -12.45 -4.59
CA TYR A 163 -5.18 -12.36 -3.36
C TYR A 163 -3.70 -12.02 -3.55
N GLY A 164 -3.14 -12.29 -4.73
CA GLY A 164 -1.71 -12.06 -4.97
C GLY A 164 -0.80 -12.94 -4.13
N MET A 165 -1.13 -14.21 -3.95
CA MET A 165 -0.34 -15.17 -3.17
C MET A 165 -0.15 -16.49 -3.92
N ASP A 166 0.93 -17.19 -3.65
CA ASP A 166 1.24 -18.49 -4.25
C ASP A 166 0.49 -19.62 -3.51
N SER A 167 -0.82 -19.52 -3.52
CA SER A 167 -1.77 -20.47 -2.96
C SER A 167 -3.16 -20.20 -3.48
N VAL A 168 -4.12 -21.02 -3.09
CA VAL A 168 -5.53 -20.85 -3.44
C VAL A 168 -6.24 -19.72 -2.66
N GLY A 169 -5.55 -19.14 -1.63
CA GLY A 169 -6.10 -18.10 -0.78
C GLY A 169 -7.09 -18.61 0.28
N PRO A 170 -7.52 -17.73 1.19
CA PRO A 170 -8.31 -18.12 2.37
C PRO A 170 -9.76 -18.49 2.04
N ALA A 171 -10.32 -18.02 0.93
CA ALA A 171 -11.74 -18.17 0.61
C ALA A 171 -12.03 -19.33 -0.36
N THR A 172 -11.37 -20.46 -0.22
CA THR A 172 -11.53 -21.63 -1.09
C THR A 172 -12.90 -22.30 -1.01
N GLY A 173 -13.61 -22.13 0.10
CA GLY A 173 -14.91 -22.77 0.35
C GLY A 173 -16.12 -22.18 -0.38
N HIS A 174 -15.89 -21.29 -1.35
CA HIS A 174 -16.97 -20.51 -1.93
C HIS A 174 -17.57 -21.06 -3.23
N GLY A 175 -17.43 -22.36 -3.48
CA GLY A 175 -17.98 -23.01 -4.68
C GLY A 175 -17.17 -22.79 -5.95
N ASN A 176 -16.06 -22.06 -5.90
CA ASN A 176 -15.11 -21.95 -6.99
C ASN A 176 -14.13 -23.10 -6.98
N ALA A 177 -13.68 -23.54 -8.14
CA ALA A 177 -12.54 -24.44 -8.23
C ALA A 177 -11.29 -23.78 -7.60
N PRO A 178 -10.52 -24.52 -6.79
CA PRO A 178 -9.29 -23.99 -6.22
C PRO A 178 -8.34 -23.48 -7.31
N THR A 179 -8.02 -22.18 -7.27
CA THR A 179 -7.17 -21.52 -8.27
C THR A 179 -6.02 -20.84 -7.58
N ASN A 180 -4.79 -21.06 -8.02
CA ASN A 180 -3.63 -20.33 -7.52
C ASN A 180 -3.77 -18.84 -7.80
N GLN A 181 -3.56 -18.02 -6.78
CA GLN A 181 -3.81 -16.58 -6.80
C GLN A 181 -2.55 -15.75 -7.15
N ARG A 182 -1.49 -16.39 -7.63
CA ARG A 182 -0.25 -15.71 -8.02
C ARG A 182 -0.25 -15.38 -9.51
N LYS A 183 -0.94 -14.32 -9.90
CA LYS A 183 -0.89 -13.79 -11.28
C LYS A 183 0.25 -12.78 -11.40
N VAL A 184 1.24 -13.10 -12.22
CA VAL A 184 2.39 -12.23 -12.51
C VAL A 184 2.29 -11.71 -13.94
N VAL A 185 2.57 -10.41 -14.11
CA VAL A 185 2.70 -9.75 -15.41
C VAL A 185 4.03 -9.01 -15.47
N THR A 186 4.62 -8.88 -16.65
CA THR A 186 5.94 -8.27 -16.83
C THR A 186 5.86 -7.10 -17.82
N LYS A 187 6.52 -6.00 -17.49
CA LYS A 187 6.70 -4.83 -18.37
C LYS A 187 8.17 -4.40 -18.33
N GLY A 188 8.84 -4.50 -19.45
CA GLY A 188 10.30 -4.28 -19.49
C GLY A 188 11.02 -5.31 -18.60
N GLU A 189 11.87 -4.81 -17.72
CA GLU A 189 12.61 -5.62 -16.74
C GLU A 189 11.85 -5.84 -15.42
N HIS A 190 10.64 -5.29 -15.28
CA HIS A 190 9.87 -5.33 -14.04
C HIS A 190 8.77 -6.38 -14.09
N SER A 191 8.67 -7.15 -13.01
CA SER A 191 7.58 -8.09 -12.78
C SER A 191 6.67 -7.59 -11.68
N PHE A 192 5.36 -7.78 -11.88
CA PHE A 192 4.34 -7.31 -10.96
C PHE A 192 3.38 -8.44 -10.62
N LEU A 193 3.06 -8.56 -9.36
CA LEU A 193 1.96 -9.38 -8.89
C LEU A 193 0.66 -8.60 -9.05
N VAL A 194 -0.30 -9.18 -9.76
CA VAL A 194 -1.63 -8.56 -9.96
C VAL A 194 -2.58 -9.10 -8.92
N ARG A 195 -3.25 -8.22 -8.21
CA ARG A 195 -4.26 -8.58 -7.21
C ARG A 195 -5.33 -7.52 -7.05
N SER A 196 -6.38 -7.85 -6.31
CA SER A 196 -7.40 -6.88 -5.93
C SER A 196 -6.93 -6.00 -4.75
N LEU A 197 -7.56 -4.82 -4.63
CA LEU A 197 -7.40 -3.93 -3.48
C LEU A 197 -7.85 -4.61 -2.18
N ARG A 198 -7.23 -4.25 -1.07
CA ARG A 198 -7.59 -4.72 0.27
C ARG A 198 -8.37 -3.66 1.04
N GLY A 199 -9.50 -4.07 1.60
CA GLY A 199 -10.30 -3.26 2.51
C GLY A 199 -9.81 -3.29 3.95
N THR A 200 -9.05 -4.34 4.34
CA THR A 200 -8.45 -4.49 5.67
C THR A 200 -7.00 -4.90 5.59
N ASP A 201 -6.30 -4.94 6.71
CA ASP A 201 -4.94 -5.51 6.85
C ASP A 201 -4.94 -6.90 7.47
N ASN A 202 -6.11 -7.50 7.71
CA ASN A 202 -6.24 -8.81 8.30
C ASN A 202 -5.58 -9.89 7.42
N PRO A 203 -4.63 -10.70 7.95
CA PRO A 203 -3.90 -11.69 7.15
C PRO A 203 -4.79 -12.75 6.50
N ASP A 204 -5.91 -13.10 7.13
CA ASP A 204 -6.87 -14.09 6.62
C ASP A 204 -7.93 -13.50 5.69
N TYR A 205 -7.84 -12.18 5.37
CA TYR A 205 -8.81 -11.45 4.54
C TYR A 205 -10.24 -11.43 5.08
N SER A 206 -10.45 -11.87 6.30
CA SER A 206 -11.74 -11.74 6.97
C SER A 206 -11.95 -10.31 7.45
N VAL A 207 -13.16 -9.82 7.33
CA VAL A 207 -13.51 -8.45 7.67
C VAL A 207 -14.46 -8.43 8.86
N SER A 208 -14.01 -7.80 9.95
CA SER A 208 -14.92 -7.21 10.93
C SER A 208 -15.21 -5.77 10.52
N PRO A 209 -16.44 -5.26 10.67
CA PRO A 209 -16.79 -3.87 10.32
C PRO A 209 -15.88 -2.79 10.94
N ALA A 210 -15.16 -3.12 12.00
CA ALA A 210 -14.26 -2.20 12.70
C ALA A 210 -12.90 -1.95 11.99
N ASP A 211 -12.51 -2.77 11.00
CA ASP A 211 -11.12 -2.76 10.48
C ASP A 211 -10.91 -2.04 9.14
N TYR A 212 -11.95 -1.42 8.58
CA TYR A 212 -11.85 -0.74 7.28
C TYR A 212 -10.83 0.42 7.24
N SER A 213 -10.57 1.04 8.37
CA SER A 213 -9.59 2.14 8.47
C SER A 213 -8.14 1.69 8.22
N LYS A 214 -7.87 0.38 8.22
CA LYS A 214 -6.53 -0.19 8.07
C LYS A 214 -6.24 -0.72 6.67
N GLY A 215 -7.24 -0.83 5.81
CA GLY A 215 -7.11 -1.31 4.43
C GLY A 215 -6.33 -0.35 3.51
N GLU A 216 -5.98 -0.82 2.32
CA GLU A 216 -5.24 -0.03 1.31
C GLU A 216 -6.03 1.19 0.85
N VAL A 217 -7.34 1.05 0.70
CA VAL A 217 -8.20 2.17 0.31
C VAL A 217 -8.12 3.31 1.31
N ALA A 218 -8.35 3.01 2.59
CA ALA A 218 -8.33 4.03 3.64
C ALA A 218 -6.93 4.59 3.89
N THR A 219 -5.92 3.73 3.91
CA THR A 219 -4.56 4.13 4.30
C THR A 219 -3.74 4.74 3.17
N LEU A 220 -4.01 4.41 1.92
CA LEU A 220 -3.29 4.93 0.76
C LEU A 220 -4.14 5.92 -0.03
N LEU A 221 -5.24 5.47 -0.61
CA LEU A 221 -6.04 6.34 -1.48
C LEU A 221 -6.68 7.48 -0.69
N THR A 222 -7.32 7.21 0.43
CA THR A 222 -7.98 8.26 1.21
C THR A 222 -7.00 9.09 2.04
N ALA A 223 -6.15 8.46 2.84
CA ALA A 223 -5.31 9.19 3.78
C ALA A 223 -4.13 9.90 3.09
N VAL A 224 -3.40 9.22 2.20
CA VAL A 224 -2.19 9.76 1.60
C VAL A 224 -2.51 10.72 0.47
N MET A 225 -3.47 10.36 -0.39
CA MET A 225 -3.88 11.22 -1.49
C MET A 225 -4.59 12.49 -1.01
N ASN A 226 -5.36 12.44 0.09
CA ASN A 226 -5.98 13.65 0.65
C ASN A 226 -4.94 14.67 1.11
N GLN A 227 -3.84 14.22 1.70
CA GLN A 227 -2.74 15.11 2.09
C GLN A 227 -2.11 15.79 0.87
N GLN A 228 -1.96 15.06 -0.23
CA GLN A 228 -1.33 15.57 -1.45
C GLN A 228 -2.26 16.45 -2.29
N LEU A 229 -3.55 16.14 -2.35
CA LEU A 229 -4.51 16.81 -3.21
C LEU A 229 -5.37 17.87 -2.50
N GLY A 230 -5.13 18.12 -1.21
CA GLY A 230 -5.76 19.22 -0.48
C GLY A 230 -7.18 18.96 0.02
N GLY A 231 -7.62 17.70 0.09
CA GLY A 231 -8.91 17.35 0.70
C GLY A 231 -9.68 16.21 0.05
N ALA A 232 -10.78 15.84 0.68
CA ALA A 232 -11.63 14.71 0.29
C ALA A 232 -12.30 14.88 -1.09
N ASP A 233 -12.53 16.10 -1.52
CA ASP A 233 -13.31 16.40 -2.74
C ASP A 233 -12.62 15.95 -4.03
N GLY A 234 -11.29 15.97 -4.08
CA GLY A 234 -10.52 15.51 -5.23
C GLY A 234 -10.51 14.00 -5.41
N LEU A 235 -10.62 13.22 -4.32
CA LEU A 235 -10.61 11.75 -4.35
C LEU A 235 -11.98 11.15 -4.61
N GLY A 236 -13.07 11.83 -4.22
CA GLY A 236 -14.44 11.36 -4.41
C GLY A 236 -14.71 10.97 -5.87
N ASP A 237 -14.21 11.76 -6.81
CA ASP A 237 -14.39 11.48 -8.24
C ASP A 237 -13.57 10.28 -8.73
N TYR A 238 -12.38 10.04 -8.17
CA TYR A 238 -11.53 8.89 -8.52
C TYR A 238 -11.98 7.58 -7.87
N LEU A 239 -12.65 7.65 -6.72
CA LEU A 239 -13.17 6.47 -6.01
C LEU A 239 -14.59 6.09 -6.44
N ARG A 240 -15.25 6.88 -7.28
CA ARG A 240 -16.60 6.57 -7.77
C ARG A 240 -16.64 5.29 -8.57
N GLY A 241 -17.55 4.41 -8.21
CA GLY A 241 -17.79 3.14 -8.86
C GLY A 241 -17.85 1.98 -7.88
N THR A 242 -18.43 0.88 -8.29
CA THR A 242 -18.48 -0.34 -7.49
C THR A 242 -17.27 -1.20 -7.82
N TYR A 243 -16.36 -1.37 -6.87
CA TYR A 243 -15.15 -2.20 -7.02
C TYR A 243 -15.19 -3.37 -6.08
N MET A 244 -14.76 -4.53 -6.55
CA MET A 244 -14.55 -5.68 -5.69
C MET A 244 -13.22 -5.57 -4.94
N LEU A 245 -13.26 -5.89 -3.65
CA LEU A 245 -12.08 -6.03 -2.81
C LEU A 245 -11.73 -7.50 -2.63
N ALA A 246 -10.50 -7.77 -2.25
CA ALA A 246 -10.04 -9.13 -1.94
C ALA A 246 -10.70 -9.69 -0.67
N ASP A 247 -11.08 -8.81 0.24
CA ASP A 247 -11.61 -9.16 1.54
C ASP A 247 -13.05 -9.67 1.48
N TYR A 248 -13.44 -10.48 2.44
CA TYR A 248 -14.79 -11.05 2.57
C TYR A 248 -15.29 -10.95 4.01
N ALA A 249 -16.60 -10.80 4.18
CA ALA A 249 -17.21 -10.89 5.50
C ALA A 249 -17.42 -12.38 5.86
N PRO A 250 -16.86 -12.88 6.96
CA PRO A 250 -17.16 -14.22 7.44
C PRO A 250 -18.61 -14.23 7.95
N LEU A 251 -19.48 -14.93 7.24
CA LEU A 251 -20.84 -15.23 7.72
C LEU A 251 -20.84 -16.59 8.37
N ALA A 252 -21.54 -16.71 9.50
CA ALA A 252 -21.69 -17.96 10.24
C ALA A 252 -22.44 -19.05 9.45
N GLU A 253 -23.13 -18.69 8.37
CA GLU A 253 -23.82 -19.60 7.46
C GLU A 253 -23.53 -19.26 5.99
N PHE A 254 -22.91 -20.18 5.28
CA PHE A 254 -22.34 -20.05 3.94
C PHE A 254 -23.31 -20.04 2.76
N THR A 255 -24.53 -19.60 2.88
CA THR A 255 -25.50 -19.65 1.78
C THR A 255 -25.55 -18.41 0.89
N GLY A 256 -24.77 -17.37 1.17
CA GLY A 256 -24.77 -16.14 0.36
C GLY A 256 -23.63 -15.22 0.75
N ALA A 257 -22.38 -15.60 0.46
CA ALA A 257 -21.26 -14.79 0.88
C ALA A 257 -21.23 -13.45 0.18
N ASN A 258 -21.31 -12.41 0.97
CA ASN A 258 -21.16 -11.03 0.53
C ASN A 258 -19.67 -10.72 0.33
N CYS A 259 -19.32 -10.20 -0.82
CA CYS A 259 -18.00 -9.65 -1.06
C CYS A 259 -17.96 -8.19 -0.60
N MET A 260 -16.77 -7.75 -0.19
CA MET A 260 -16.53 -6.34 0.08
C MET A 260 -16.42 -5.56 -1.21
N HIS A 261 -16.98 -4.37 -1.23
CA HIS A 261 -16.85 -3.47 -2.37
C HIS A 261 -16.83 -2.00 -1.91
N ILE A 262 -16.33 -1.14 -2.78
CA ILE A 262 -16.51 0.29 -2.68
C ILE A 262 -17.78 0.64 -3.46
N ASP A 263 -18.70 1.37 -2.85
CA ASP A 263 -19.94 1.79 -3.51
C ASP A 263 -19.73 2.93 -4.51
N ALA A 264 -20.80 3.31 -5.21
CA ALA A 264 -20.75 4.40 -6.19
C ALA A 264 -20.42 5.78 -5.58
N SER A 265 -20.52 5.91 -4.26
CA SER A 265 -20.19 7.14 -3.51
C SER A 265 -18.77 7.12 -2.95
N GLY A 266 -18.00 6.05 -3.20
CA GLY A 266 -16.64 5.89 -2.70
C GLY A 266 -16.56 5.38 -1.26
N ASN A 267 -17.67 4.96 -0.66
CA ASN A 267 -17.67 4.41 0.69
C ASN A 267 -17.34 2.91 0.67
N LEU A 268 -16.53 2.50 1.64
CA LEU A 268 -16.37 1.08 1.96
C LEU A 268 -17.66 0.58 2.61
N THR A 269 -18.36 -0.29 1.92
CA THR A 269 -19.54 -0.93 2.45
C THR A 269 -19.29 -2.41 2.65
N SER A 270 -19.60 -2.91 3.86
CA SER A 270 -19.90 -4.32 4.02
C SER A 270 -21.21 -4.55 3.30
N ALA A 271 -21.24 -5.43 2.34
CA ALA A 271 -22.46 -5.74 1.63
C ALA A 271 -23.52 -6.34 2.57
N SER A 272 -24.24 -5.51 3.27
CA SER A 272 -25.56 -5.90 3.73
C SER A 272 -26.48 -5.86 2.50
N GLY A 273 -26.52 -6.96 1.76
CA GLY A 273 -27.64 -7.27 0.88
C GLY A 273 -27.47 -7.12 -0.63
N ASN A 274 -26.49 -6.39 -1.18
CA ASN A 274 -26.53 -6.06 -2.61
C ASN A 274 -25.30 -6.49 -3.44
N CYS A 275 -24.28 -7.08 -2.87
CA CYS A 275 -23.13 -7.58 -3.61
C CYS A 275 -22.88 -9.06 -3.33
N THR A 276 -23.36 -9.91 -4.20
CA THR A 276 -23.01 -11.33 -4.23
C THR A 276 -21.71 -11.52 -5.01
N ARG A 277 -21.06 -12.66 -4.88
CA ARG A 277 -19.83 -13.00 -5.64
C ARG A 277 -20.05 -13.04 -7.16
N THR A 278 -21.29 -13.09 -7.62
CA THR A 278 -21.67 -13.04 -9.03
C THR A 278 -22.04 -11.65 -9.50
N THR A 279 -22.17 -10.68 -8.58
CA THR A 279 -22.44 -9.28 -8.95
C THR A 279 -21.29 -8.71 -9.77
N LEU A 280 -21.62 -8.11 -10.91
CA LEU A 280 -20.64 -7.48 -11.78
C LEU A 280 -20.19 -6.13 -11.21
N ALA A 281 -18.88 -5.90 -11.24
CA ALA A 281 -18.23 -4.67 -10.80
C ALA A 281 -17.18 -4.22 -11.81
N TYR A 282 -16.66 -3.03 -11.60
CA TYR A 282 -15.47 -2.57 -12.30
C TYR A 282 -14.23 -3.29 -11.74
N TRP A 283 -13.26 -3.55 -12.60
CA TRP A 283 -11.97 -4.06 -12.19
C TRP A 283 -11.00 -2.92 -11.85
N ARG A 284 -10.45 -2.94 -10.64
CA ARG A 284 -9.41 -2.02 -10.18
C ARG A 284 -8.30 -2.83 -9.49
N PRO A 285 -7.30 -3.26 -10.25
CA PRO A 285 -6.19 -4.03 -9.70
C PRO A 285 -5.19 -3.15 -8.94
N VAL A 286 -4.43 -3.80 -8.08
CA VAL A 286 -3.13 -3.36 -7.58
C VAL A 286 -2.05 -4.15 -8.31
N LEU A 287 -1.03 -3.46 -8.77
CA LEU A 287 0.22 -4.06 -9.19
C LEU A 287 1.22 -3.92 -8.04
N GLU A 288 1.67 -5.03 -7.49
CA GLU A 288 2.69 -5.09 -6.45
C GLU A 288 4.02 -5.46 -7.12
N LEU A 289 5.02 -4.58 -7.02
CA LEU A 289 6.35 -4.82 -7.61
C LEU A 289 7.00 -6.02 -6.95
N ILE A 290 7.51 -6.95 -7.75
CA ILE A 290 8.34 -8.05 -7.31
C ILE A 290 9.80 -7.57 -7.35
N LEU A 291 10.42 -7.43 -6.18
CA LEU A 291 11.79 -6.95 -6.00
C LEU A 291 12.78 -8.09 -6.02
#